data_db0422c3ccec1e7594eb073c34e8e3ff
#
_entry.id   db0422c3ccec1e7594eb073c34e8e3ff
#
_cell.length_a   1.000
_cell.length_b   1.000
_cell.length_c   1.000
_cell.angle_alpha   90.00
_cell.angle_beta   90.00
_cell.angle_gamma   90.00
#
_symmetry.space_group_name_H-M   'P 1'
#
loop_
_entity.id
_entity.type
_entity.pdbx_description
1 polymer ?
#
loop_
_entity_poly.entity_id
_entity_poly.type
_entity_poly.pdbx_seq_one_letter_code
_entity_poly.pdbx_strand_id
1 'polypeptide(L)'
;RPEGRNVGLKPFDLSKAPTAELVALLSHRNEWFRKQAVLEIGWRQLQDAVPALRAMLDGPQALEALWALDLLGAVAEPPVTHADPYVRRWSWQMLGERKAVPTAVQIAAAKQETHLEVRAQILASAKHMPMGALPLLAAALGEPDESGRIALLAWWALEAHLGSPEQRTATLAFQWAAPEFVGSPLFRDTLAERLGKRLAHGANESCLADAERVRALCPPEAAAKLIDGILTVLEQGDLPPMPASLRTAIEARLGASGAKPLPLAALRAGDKTALSAALKELTDKRTLARRRGEVADALSLAGRAEAIDPLIKLTLANGTDAKKPLFLALSRYDDPRVPKTVIENYERSIAADDALRDLALRTLASRPAWARNLIDAVDAGKVPAPHITADIARALLRHADPEINAAVDRLWKPLLVTGLTPEKDREVARLRALARAGEGDAARGQAHFLARCANCHALKGAGGNVGPDLTGYDRTSLDFWVLNIVYPSLEIREGFGSYDVRLKDGSVANGILERREGGELVLRDLAGNRTKIKEAQIASLIASPTSVMPEGLLAGMSDQDLRDFFAYLMK
;
A
#
# COMPACT_ATOMS: atom_id res chain seq x y z
N ARG A 1 -24.41 10.28 -36.08
CA ARG A 1 -25.75 10.94 -36.14
C ARG A 1 -26.49 10.36 -37.29
N PRO A 2 -27.72 9.80 -37.13
CA PRO A 2 -28.59 9.51 -38.26
C PRO A 2 -29.05 10.82 -38.87
N GLU A 3 -28.76 11.03 -40.10
CA GLU A 3 -29.29 12.13 -40.87
C GLU A 3 -30.82 12.03 -41.04
N GLY A 4 -31.52 13.12 -40.74
CA GLY A 4 -32.84 13.37 -41.32
C GLY A 4 -34.08 13.12 -40.51
N ARG A 5 -34.09 13.32 -39.16
CA ARG A 5 -35.35 13.66 -38.46
C ARG A 5 -35.19 14.95 -37.65
N ASN A 6 -35.47 16.03 -38.29
CA ASN A 6 -35.82 17.24 -37.59
C ASN A 6 -37.20 17.01 -36.92
N VAL A 7 -37.15 16.34 -35.74
CA VAL A 7 -38.31 16.32 -34.86
C VAL A 7 -38.43 17.76 -34.42
N GLY A 8 -39.45 18.49 -34.86
CA GLY A 8 -39.68 19.89 -34.54
C GLY A 8 -39.85 20.13 -33.04
N LEU A 9 -38.75 19.99 -32.31
CA LEU A 9 -38.66 20.41 -30.93
C LEU A 9 -38.72 21.91 -30.90
N LYS A 10 -39.83 22.45 -30.40
CA LYS A 10 -39.90 23.89 -30.10
C LYS A 10 -38.75 24.20 -29.13
N PRO A 11 -37.98 25.25 -29.40
CA PRO A 11 -36.98 25.74 -28.45
C PRO A 11 -37.67 25.97 -27.10
N PHE A 12 -37.15 25.36 -26.03
CA PHE A 12 -37.61 25.60 -24.67
C PHE A 12 -36.44 26.11 -23.84
N ASP A 13 -36.73 27.00 -22.91
CA ASP A 13 -35.74 27.60 -22.01
C ASP A 13 -36.27 27.44 -20.59
N LEU A 14 -35.75 26.40 -19.89
CA LEU A 14 -36.19 26.11 -18.53
C LEU A 14 -35.78 27.18 -17.53
N SER A 15 -34.78 28.00 -17.84
CA SER A 15 -34.36 29.10 -16.96
C SER A 15 -35.44 30.18 -16.82
N LYS A 16 -36.40 30.20 -17.74
CA LYS A 16 -37.53 31.16 -17.77
C LYS A 16 -38.86 30.53 -17.40
N ALA A 17 -38.88 29.21 -17.20
CA ALA A 17 -40.14 28.52 -16.86
C ALA A 17 -40.67 28.98 -15.49
N PRO A 18 -41.99 29.14 -15.33
CA PRO A 18 -42.59 29.45 -14.04
C PRO A 18 -42.38 28.32 -13.03
N THR A 19 -42.37 28.63 -11.72
CA THR A 19 -42.19 27.65 -10.64
C THR A 19 -43.15 26.47 -10.78
N ALA A 20 -44.43 26.73 -11.06
CA ALA A 20 -45.44 25.67 -11.21
C ALA A 20 -45.14 24.68 -12.36
N GLU A 21 -44.57 25.19 -13.46
CA GLU A 21 -44.16 24.34 -14.59
C GLU A 21 -42.94 23.49 -14.23
N LEU A 22 -41.95 24.06 -13.55
CA LEU A 22 -40.79 23.31 -13.06
C LEU A 22 -41.18 22.22 -12.08
N VAL A 23 -42.09 22.50 -11.14
CA VAL A 23 -42.64 21.48 -10.20
C VAL A 23 -43.38 20.38 -10.97
N ALA A 24 -44.18 20.70 -11.99
CA ALA A 24 -44.86 19.73 -12.84
C ALA A 24 -43.86 18.85 -13.61
N LEU A 25 -42.74 19.41 -14.06
CA LEU A 25 -41.67 18.66 -14.74
C LEU A 25 -40.97 17.61 -13.87
N LEU A 26 -41.08 17.68 -12.56
CA LEU A 26 -40.58 16.59 -11.66
C LEU A 26 -41.26 15.26 -11.91
N SER A 27 -42.45 15.27 -12.50
CA SER A 27 -43.21 14.06 -12.92
C SER A 27 -43.03 13.71 -14.40
N HIS A 28 -42.13 14.36 -15.11
CA HIS A 28 -41.93 14.13 -16.54
C HIS A 28 -41.32 12.75 -16.80
N ARG A 29 -41.83 12.03 -17.85
CA ARG A 29 -41.33 10.69 -18.23
C ARG A 29 -39.84 10.62 -18.55
N ASN A 30 -39.26 11.71 -19.09
CA ASN A 30 -37.85 11.79 -19.41
C ASN A 30 -37.09 12.34 -18.19
N GLU A 31 -36.16 11.56 -17.69
CA GLU A 31 -35.34 11.86 -16.51
C GLU A 31 -34.56 13.17 -16.65
N TRP A 32 -34.14 13.54 -17.87
CA TRP A 32 -33.41 14.78 -18.10
C TRP A 32 -34.24 16.01 -17.67
N PHE A 33 -35.52 16.07 -18.00
CA PHE A 33 -36.40 17.14 -17.58
C PHE A 33 -36.60 17.17 -16.06
N ARG A 34 -36.74 16.02 -15.42
CA ARG A 34 -36.85 15.94 -13.96
C ARG A 34 -35.61 16.52 -13.29
N LYS A 35 -34.41 16.08 -13.73
CA LYS A 35 -33.16 16.57 -13.19
C LYS A 35 -32.92 18.05 -13.43
N GLN A 36 -33.20 18.53 -14.63
CA GLN A 36 -33.08 19.97 -14.93
C GLN A 36 -34.06 20.81 -14.11
N ALA A 37 -35.29 20.38 -13.94
CA ALA A 37 -36.26 21.08 -13.09
C ALA A 37 -35.79 21.19 -11.62
N VAL A 38 -35.23 20.11 -11.04
CA VAL A 38 -34.60 20.14 -9.70
C VAL A 38 -33.49 21.20 -9.63
N LEU A 39 -32.60 21.22 -10.63
CA LEU A 39 -31.49 22.18 -10.66
C LEU A 39 -31.99 23.63 -10.83
N GLU A 40 -32.96 23.88 -11.73
CA GLU A 40 -33.51 25.24 -11.95
C GLU A 40 -34.23 25.75 -10.70
N ILE A 41 -35.00 24.90 -9.99
CA ILE A 41 -35.62 25.23 -8.71
C ILE A 41 -34.55 25.64 -7.69
N GLY A 42 -33.48 24.87 -7.58
CA GLY A 42 -32.39 25.18 -6.67
C GLY A 42 -31.58 26.40 -7.03
N TRP A 43 -31.12 26.53 -8.29
CA TRP A 43 -30.29 27.67 -8.74
C TRP A 43 -31.01 29.01 -8.64
N ARG A 44 -32.32 29.01 -8.94
CA ARG A 44 -33.16 30.23 -8.87
C ARG A 44 -33.72 30.47 -7.45
N GLN A 45 -33.45 29.57 -6.49
CA GLN A 45 -33.93 29.66 -5.11
C GLN A 45 -35.46 29.90 -5.01
N LEU A 46 -36.23 29.11 -5.78
CA LEU A 46 -37.67 29.26 -5.88
C LEU A 46 -38.40 28.78 -4.61
N GLN A 47 -38.38 29.57 -3.57
CA GLN A 47 -38.97 29.24 -2.24
C GLN A 47 -40.49 29.01 -2.31
N ASP A 48 -41.17 29.59 -3.28
CA ASP A 48 -42.61 29.37 -3.56
C ASP A 48 -42.93 27.93 -4.00
N ALA A 49 -41.95 27.15 -4.45
CA ALA A 49 -42.11 25.72 -4.72
C ALA A 49 -42.24 24.84 -3.46
N VAL A 50 -41.73 25.28 -2.31
CA VAL A 50 -41.61 24.45 -1.09
C VAL A 50 -42.92 23.76 -0.67
N PRO A 51 -44.10 24.41 -0.64
CA PRO A 51 -45.34 23.71 -0.25
C PRO A 51 -45.71 22.55 -1.21
N ALA A 52 -45.56 22.76 -2.51
CA ALA A 52 -45.86 21.76 -3.52
C ALA A 52 -44.85 20.60 -3.46
N LEU A 53 -43.56 20.90 -3.30
CA LEU A 53 -42.51 19.87 -3.15
C LEU A 53 -42.72 19.02 -1.89
N ARG A 54 -43.13 19.63 -0.76
CA ARG A 54 -43.44 18.86 0.46
C ARG A 54 -44.63 17.90 0.25
N ALA A 55 -45.65 18.33 -0.47
CA ALA A 55 -46.77 17.45 -0.79
C ALA A 55 -46.38 16.28 -1.71
N MET A 56 -45.27 16.39 -2.45
CA MET A 56 -44.79 15.31 -3.32
C MET A 56 -43.91 14.28 -2.59
N LEU A 57 -43.50 14.54 -1.35
CA LEU A 57 -42.63 13.61 -0.59
C LEU A 57 -43.26 12.26 -0.34
N ASP A 58 -44.60 12.15 -0.25
CA ASP A 58 -45.31 10.88 -0.07
C ASP A 58 -45.70 10.22 -1.41
N GLY A 59 -45.22 10.79 -2.52
CA GLY A 59 -45.59 10.37 -3.89
C GLY A 59 -44.44 9.69 -4.64
N PRO A 60 -44.69 9.29 -5.89
CA PRO A 60 -43.70 8.61 -6.72
C PRO A 60 -42.52 9.46 -7.14
N GLN A 61 -42.58 10.78 -6.94
CA GLN A 61 -41.49 11.74 -7.18
C GLN A 61 -40.84 12.24 -5.88
N ALA A 62 -40.95 11.48 -4.81
CA ALA A 62 -40.43 11.85 -3.48
C ALA A 62 -38.93 12.16 -3.53
N LEU A 63 -38.18 11.45 -4.36
CA LEU A 63 -36.73 11.65 -4.47
C LEU A 63 -36.37 12.97 -5.14
N GLU A 64 -37.02 13.31 -6.25
CA GLU A 64 -36.84 14.59 -6.94
C GLU A 64 -37.28 15.77 -6.05
N ALA A 65 -38.40 15.60 -5.35
CA ALA A 65 -38.89 16.59 -4.40
C ALA A 65 -37.90 16.80 -3.24
N LEU A 66 -37.35 15.72 -2.68
CA LEU A 66 -36.34 15.79 -1.63
C LEU A 66 -35.09 16.55 -2.09
N TRP A 67 -34.58 16.26 -3.29
CA TRP A 67 -33.41 16.97 -3.85
C TRP A 67 -33.69 18.48 -4.05
N ALA A 68 -34.87 18.83 -4.60
CA ALA A 68 -35.24 20.23 -4.78
C ALA A 68 -35.38 20.96 -3.43
N LEU A 69 -36.01 20.32 -2.44
CA LEU A 69 -36.12 20.87 -1.08
C LEU A 69 -34.75 21.04 -0.41
N ASP A 70 -33.83 20.13 -0.61
CA ASP A 70 -32.47 20.26 -0.05
C ASP A 70 -31.71 21.42 -0.67
N LEU A 71 -31.76 21.58 -2.00
CA LEU A 71 -31.17 22.73 -2.71
C LEU A 71 -31.77 24.08 -2.27
N LEU A 72 -33.02 24.09 -1.82
CA LEU A 72 -33.69 25.25 -1.26
C LEU A 72 -33.40 25.49 0.24
N GLY A 73 -32.63 24.58 0.89
CA GLY A 73 -32.41 24.61 2.33
C GLY A 73 -33.68 24.34 3.16
N ALA A 74 -34.70 23.75 2.54
CA ALA A 74 -36.03 23.55 3.14
C ALA A 74 -36.21 22.17 3.83
N VAL A 75 -35.17 21.32 3.88
CA VAL A 75 -35.15 20.03 4.59
C VAL A 75 -34.48 20.22 5.96
N ALA A 76 -35.25 20.50 7.00
CA ALA A 76 -34.72 20.58 8.37
C ALA A 76 -34.34 19.17 8.89
N GLU A 77 -35.23 18.21 8.76
CA GLU A 77 -35.05 16.82 9.16
C GLU A 77 -35.21 15.90 7.93
N PRO A 78 -34.11 15.30 7.42
CA PRO A 78 -34.19 14.34 6.34
C PRO A 78 -35.02 13.11 6.71
N PRO A 79 -35.92 12.62 5.82
CA PRO A 79 -36.86 11.56 6.12
C PRO A 79 -36.21 10.17 6.07
N VAL A 80 -35.43 9.81 7.08
CA VAL A 80 -34.70 8.53 7.17
C VAL A 80 -35.60 7.28 7.35
N THR A 81 -36.90 7.48 7.65
CA THR A 81 -37.88 6.40 7.82
C THR A 81 -38.85 6.28 6.63
N HIS A 82 -38.59 6.99 5.53
CA HIS A 82 -39.45 6.99 4.36
C HIS A 82 -39.63 5.57 3.77
N ALA A 83 -40.75 5.28 3.15
CA ALA A 83 -41.03 3.96 2.56
C ALA A 83 -40.05 3.62 1.43
N ASP A 84 -39.74 4.57 0.56
CA ASP A 84 -38.77 4.39 -0.54
C ASP A 84 -37.32 4.36 0.00
N PRO A 85 -36.58 3.28 -0.27
CA PRO A 85 -35.18 3.15 0.18
C PRO A 85 -34.24 4.19 -0.43
N TYR A 86 -34.50 4.69 -1.63
CA TYR A 86 -33.66 5.72 -2.25
C TYR A 86 -33.84 7.06 -1.58
N VAL A 87 -35.03 7.40 -1.11
CA VAL A 87 -35.29 8.59 -0.31
C VAL A 87 -34.56 8.47 1.04
N ARG A 88 -34.63 7.30 1.70
CA ARG A 88 -33.86 7.05 2.94
C ARG A 88 -32.35 7.17 2.71
N ARG A 89 -31.84 6.58 1.62
CA ARG A 89 -30.42 6.66 1.26
C ARG A 89 -29.94 8.10 1.13
N TRP A 90 -30.66 8.92 0.38
CA TRP A 90 -30.32 10.34 0.20
C TRP A 90 -30.45 11.14 1.50
N SER A 91 -31.44 10.81 2.33
CA SER A 91 -31.58 11.41 3.66
C SER A 91 -30.33 11.19 4.53
N TRP A 92 -29.79 9.98 4.51
CA TRP A 92 -28.54 9.66 5.21
C TRP A 92 -27.33 10.36 4.60
N GLN A 93 -27.27 10.52 3.29
CA GLN A 93 -26.22 11.29 2.63
C GLN A 93 -26.24 12.76 3.09
N MET A 94 -27.39 13.39 3.08
CA MET A 94 -27.57 14.78 3.57
C MET A 94 -27.13 14.96 5.01
N LEU A 95 -27.46 14.02 5.90
CA LEU A 95 -26.98 14.04 7.27
C LEU A 95 -25.47 13.95 7.38
N GLY A 96 -24.83 13.11 6.57
CA GLY A 96 -23.38 12.98 6.49
C GLY A 96 -22.69 14.25 5.99
N GLU A 97 -23.20 14.85 4.92
CA GLU A 97 -22.69 16.11 4.35
C GLU A 97 -22.80 17.29 5.33
N ARG A 98 -23.89 17.34 6.08
CA ARG A 98 -24.11 18.34 7.15
C ARG A 98 -23.32 18.05 8.43
N LYS A 99 -22.62 16.90 8.50
CA LYS A 99 -21.92 16.44 9.74
C LYS A 99 -22.84 16.47 10.96
N ALA A 100 -24.09 16.06 10.78
CA ALA A 100 -25.11 16.13 11.80
C ALA A 100 -24.85 15.09 12.92
N VAL A 101 -25.17 15.45 14.16
CA VAL A 101 -25.26 14.46 15.26
C VAL A 101 -26.62 13.74 15.09
N PRO A 102 -26.64 12.41 14.94
CA PRO A 102 -27.89 11.71 14.73
C PRO A 102 -28.78 11.73 15.96
N THR A 103 -30.09 11.91 15.74
CA THR A 103 -31.11 11.85 16.78
C THR A 103 -31.38 10.40 17.21
N ALA A 104 -32.07 10.21 18.34
CA ALA A 104 -32.49 8.88 18.81
C ALA A 104 -33.37 8.15 17.78
N VAL A 105 -34.24 8.87 17.06
CA VAL A 105 -35.10 8.31 16.01
C VAL A 105 -34.25 7.82 14.83
N GLN A 106 -33.25 8.59 14.41
CA GLN A 106 -32.33 8.23 13.34
C GLN A 106 -31.49 7.01 13.73
N ILE A 107 -30.98 6.93 14.96
CA ILE A 107 -30.26 5.77 15.46
C ILE A 107 -31.15 4.52 15.46
N ALA A 108 -32.40 4.63 15.90
CA ALA A 108 -33.36 3.52 15.85
C ALA A 108 -33.65 3.07 14.41
N ALA A 109 -33.83 4.01 13.48
CA ALA A 109 -34.02 3.71 12.08
C ALA A 109 -32.81 2.98 11.46
N ALA A 110 -31.58 3.41 11.78
CA ALA A 110 -30.36 2.76 11.32
C ALA A 110 -30.23 1.30 11.81
N LYS A 111 -30.63 1.02 13.05
CA LYS A 111 -30.63 -0.34 13.62
C LYS A 111 -31.61 -1.29 12.92
N GLN A 112 -32.70 -0.76 12.41
CA GLN A 112 -33.78 -1.53 11.76
C GLN A 112 -33.65 -1.59 10.24
N GLU A 113 -32.69 -0.87 9.67
CA GLU A 113 -32.54 -0.81 8.21
C GLU A 113 -32.06 -2.15 7.63
N THR A 114 -32.79 -2.64 6.65
CA THR A 114 -32.49 -3.92 5.97
C THR A 114 -31.99 -3.73 4.54
N HIS A 115 -32.29 -2.59 3.91
CA HIS A 115 -31.91 -2.35 2.53
C HIS A 115 -30.42 -2.10 2.40
N LEU A 116 -29.72 -2.91 1.62
CA LEU A 116 -28.25 -2.91 1.51
C LEU A 116 -27.65 -1.54 1.17
N GLU A 117 -28.22 -0.84 0.17
CA GLU A 117 -27.72 0.48 -0.27
C GLU A 117 -27.92 1.56 0.80
N VAL A 118 -28.99 1.45 1.60
CA VAL A 118 -29.23 2.39 2.71
C VAL A 118 -28.26 2.13 3.85
N ARG A 119 -28.05 0.86 4.22
CA ARG A 119 -27.06 0.44 5.21
C ARG A 119 -25.65 0.93 4.82
N ALA A 120 -25.29 0.74 3.57
CA ALA A 120 -24.01 1.21 3.04
C ALA A 120 -23.88 2.74 3.16
N GLN A 121 -24.94 3.50 2.83
CA GLN A 121 -24.94 4.95 2.94
C GLN A 121 -24.88 5.42 4.39
N ILE A 122 -25.57 4.77 5.32
CA ILE A 122 -25.49 5.07 6.76
C ILE A 122 -24.03 5.02 7.23
N LEU A 123 -23.34 3.92 6.91
CA LEU A 123 -21.94 3.74 7.30
C LEU A 123 -21.00 4.73 6.61
N ALA A 124 -21.21 4.99 5.32
CA ALA A 124 -20.44 6.00 4.59
C ALA A 124 -20.62 7.40 5.17
N SER A 125 -21.84 7.75 5.61
CA SER A 125 -22.14 9.02 6.25
C SER A 125 -21.56 9.12 7.67
N ALA A 126 -21.62 8.04 8.45
CA ALA A 126 -21.09 7.98 9.80
C ALA A 126 -19.59 8.31 9.87
N LYS A 127 -18.83 7.98 8.83
CA LYS A 127 -17.41 8.34 8.70
C LYS A 127 -17.14 9.85 8.82
N HIS A 128 -18.05 10.67 8.34
CA HIS A 128 -17.90 12.13 8.26
C HIS A 128 -18.60 12.88 9.39
N MET A 129 -19.45 12.18 10.13
CA MET A 129 -20.21 12.73 11.27
C MET A 129 -19.36 12.79 12.55
N PRO A 130 -19.73 13.61 13.56
CA PRO A 130 -19.06 13.60 14.85
C PRO A 130 -19.27 12.29 15.62
N MET A 131 -18.52 12.10 16.71
CA MET A 131 -18.51 10.84 17.50
C MET A 131 -19.90 10.36 17.95
N GLY A 132 -20.87 11.24 18.11
CA GLY A 132 -22.25 10.88 18.40
C GLY A 132 -22.92 10.00 17.34
N ALA A 133 -22.28 9.83 16.16
CA ALA A 133 -22.74 8.94 15.09
C ALA A 133 -22.29 7.47 15.23
N LEU A 134 -21.42 7.14 16.19
CA LEU A 134 -20.97 5.75 16.40
C LEU A 134 -22.10 4.71 16.56
N PRO A 135 -23.27 5.06 17.17
CA PRO A 135 -24.43 4.15 17.18
C PRO A 135 -24.90 3.69 15.79
N LEU A 136 -24.62 4.46 14.74
CA LEU A 136 -24.97 4.11 13.37
C LEU A 136 -24.21 2.88 12.85
N LEU A 137 -23.10 2.49 13.48
CA LEU A 137 -22.40 1.24 13.18
C LEU A 137 -23.29 0.01 13.38
N ALA A 138 -24.37 0.12 14.14
CA ALA A 138 -25.38 -0.94 14.25
C ALA A 138 -26.01 -1.31 12.90
N ALA A 139 -26.04 -0.41 11.92
CA ALA A 139 -26.47 -0.72 10.54
C ALA A 139 -25.60 -1.79 9.85
N ALA A 140 -24.39 -2.03 10.34
CA ALA A 140 -23.53 -3.09 9.84
C ALA A 140 -23.88 -4.50 10.35
N LEU A 141 -24.69 -4.61 11.40
CA LEU A 141 -25.06 -5.87 12.07
C LEU A 141 -26.18 -6.65 11.37
N GLY A 142 -26.80 -6.10 10.33
CA GLY A 142 -27.82 -6.78 9.54
C GLY A 142 -27.25 -7.94 8.70
N GLU A 143 -28.07 -8.46 7.77
CA GLU A 143 -27.69 -9.56 6.88
C GLU A 143 -26.32 -9.36 6.24
N PRO A 144 -25.51 -10.43 6.11
CA PRO A 144 -24.20 -10.38 5.48
C PRO A 144 -24.28 -9.84 4.05
N ASP A 145 -23.26 -9.08 3.67
CA ASP A 145 -23.06 -8.60 2.30
C ASP A 145 -21.95 -9.44 1.65
N GLU A 146 -22.32 -10.25 0.66
CA GLU A 146 -21.37 -11.13 -0.06
C GLU A 146 -20.21 -10.36 -0.70
N SER A 147 -20.40 -9.08 -1.06
CA SER A 147 -19.34 -8.23 -1.62
C SER A 147 -18.33 -7.75 -0.57
N GLY A 148 -18.62 -7.88 0.72
CA GLY A 148 -17.80 -7.36 1.82
C GLY A 148 -17.79 -5.83 1.95
N ARG A 149 -18.64 -5.11 1.19
CA ARG A 149 -18.70 -3.64 1.18
C ARG A 149 -19.13 -3.08 2.52
N ILE A 150 -20.14 -3.68 3.16
CA ILE A 150 -20.63 -3.27 4.49
C ILE A 150 -19.50 -3.36 5.52
N ALA A 151 -18.72 -4.44 5.50
CA ALA A 151 -17.61 -4.63 6.41
C ALA A 151 -16.52 -3.57 6.24
N LEU A 152 -16.22 -3.20 4.99
CA LEU A 152 -15.24 -2.15 4.68
C LEU A 152 -15.73 -0.76 5.11
N LEU A 153 -16.99 -0.43 4.85
CA LEU A 153 -17.59 0.85 5.26
C LEU A 153 -17.69 0.96 6.78
N ALA A 154 -18.05 -0.13 7.48
CA ALA A 154 -18.05 -0.18 8.93
C ALA A 154 -16.64 0.06 9.51
N TRP A 155 -15.61 -0.53 8.88
CA TRP A 155 -14.23 -0.27 9.26
C TRP A 155 -13.86 1.22 9.09
N TRP A 156 -14.13 1.81 7.95
CA TRP A 156 -13.82 3.22 7.70
C TRP A 156 -14.57 4.17 8.66
N ALA A 157 -15.83 3.85 8.97
CA ALA A 157 -16.60 4.62 9.94
C ALA A 157 -16.01 4.52 11.37
N LEU A 158 -15.56 3.33 11.77
CA LEU A 158 -14.89 3.12 13.06
C LEU A 158 -13.53 3.82 13.10
N GLU A 159 -12.69 3.61 12.07
CA GLU A 159 -11.33 4.12 12.00
C GLU A 159 -11.27 5.65 12.03
N ALA A 160 -12.23 6.33 11.38
CA ALA A 160 -12.31 7.80 11.37
C ALA A 160 -12.39 8.41 12.79
N HIS A 161 -12.87 7.64 13.77
CA HIS A 161 -13.02 8.07 15.16
C HIS A 161 -11.90 7.55 16.09
N LEU A 162 -10.80 7.02 15.54
CA LEU A 162 -9.65 6.53 16.31
C LEU A 162 -8.42 7.46 16.22
N GLY A 163 -8.60 8.71 15.79
CA GLY A 163 -7.49 9.63 15.47
C GLY A 163 -6.71 10.11 16.69
N SER A 164 -7.38 10.74 17.68
CA SER A 164 -6.75 11.21 18.90
C SER A 164 -6.92 10.21 20.06
N PRO A 165 -6.10 10.30 21.13
CA PRO A 165 -6.28 9.47 22.32
C PRO A 165 -7.68 9.60 22.95
N GLU A 166 -8.22 10.81 23.02
CA GLU A 166 -9.55 11.09 23.58
C GLU A 166 -10.65 10.50 22.71
N GLN A 167 -10.58 10.70 21.40
CA GLN A 167 -11.51 10.12 20.44
C GLN A 167 -11.45 8.58 20.49
N ARG A 168 -10.26 8.01 20.54
CA ARG A 168 -10.07 6.56 20.61
C ARG A 168 -10.69 5.98 21.89
N THR A 169 -10.41 6.58 23.05
CA THR A 169 -10.96 6.12 24.34
C THR A 169 -12.48 6.18 24.34
N ALA A 170 -13.07 7.28 23.86
CA ALA A 170 -14.53 7.43 23.80
C ALA A 170 -15.16 6.48 22.76
N THR A 171 -14.53 6.28 21.60
CA THR A 171 -14.97 5.34 20.57
C THR A 171 -15.00 3.91 21.10
N LEU A 172 -13.93 3.48 21.73
CA LEU A 172 -13.82 2.14 22.28
C LEU A 172 -14.80 1.93 23.44
N ALA A 173 -14.98 2.92 24.32
CA ALA A 173 -15.98 2.86 25.38
C ALA A 173 -17.40 2.68 24.83
N PHE A 174 -17.75 3.39 23.75
CA PHE A 174 -19.05 3.27 23.10
C PHE A 174 -19.27 1.86 22.49
N GLN A 175 -18.27 1.34 21.75
CA GLN A 175 -18.37 0.03 21.10
C GLN A 175 -18.55 -1.10 22.12
N TRP A 176 -17.92 -0.99 23.27
CA TRP A 176 -17.99 -2.03 24.31
C TRP A 176 -19.24 -1.93 25.16
N ALA A 177 -19.95 -0.82 25.09
CA ALA A 177 -21.29 -0.72 25.67
C ALA A 177 -22.37 -1.46 24.88
N ALA A 178 -22.04 -1.94 23.67
CA ALA A 178 -22.93 -2.73 22.81
C ALA A 178 -22.36 -4.15 22.60
N PRO A 179 -22.62 -5.10 23.52
CA PRO A 179 -22.06 -6.47 23.45
C PRO A 179 -22.39 -7.22 22.15
N GLU A 180 -23.54 -6.93 21.56
CA GLU A 180 -23.96 -7.49 20.27
C GLU A 180 -23.00 -7.11 19.12
N PHE A 181 -22.32 -5.98 19.19
CA PHE A 181 -21.35 -5.56 18.18
C PHE A 181 -20.07 -6.40 18.27
N VAL A 182 -19.49 -6.52 19.46
CA VAL A 182 -18.24 -7.26 19.70
C VAL A 182 -18.42 -8.76 19.49
N GLY A 183 -19.60 -9.29 19.78
CA GLY A 183 -19.98 -10.69 19.57
C GLY A 183 -20.37 -11.01 18.13
N SER A 184 -20.49 -10.01 17.25
CA SER A 184 -20.97 -10.22 15.88
C SER A 184 -19.92 -10.93 14.99
N PRO A 185 -20.37 -11.70 13.99
CA PRO A 185 -19.48 -12.25 12.96
C PRO A 185 -18.68 -11.17 12.25
N LEU A 186 -19.30 -10.02 11.98
CA LEU A 186 -18.63 -8.87 11.35
C LEU A 186 -17.40 -8.41 12.15
N PHE A 187 -17.57 -8.25 13.47
CA PHE A 187 -16.46 -7.84 14.33
C PHE A 187 -15.38 -8.91 14.35
N ARG A 188 -15.74 -10.16 14.65
CA ARG A 188 -14.83 -11.29 14.74
C ARG A 188 -14.01 -11.50 13.45
N ASP A 189 -14.68 -11.52 12.28
CA ASP A 189 -14.06 -11.97 11.04
C ASP A 189 -13.39 -10.84 10.24
N THR A 190 -13.74 -9.58 10.53
CA THR A 190 -13.24 -8.43 9.76
C THR A 190 -12.64 -7.31 10.61
N LEU A 191 -13.33 -6.88 11.67
CA LEU A 191 -12.93 -5.66 12.38
C LEU A 191 -11.88 -5.92 13.45
N ALA A 192 -11.90 -7.05 14.12
CA ALA A 192 -11.00 -7.36 15.25
C ALA A 192 -9.52 -7.32 14.82
N GLU A 193 -9.18 -8.00 13.72
CA GLU A 193 -7.81 -8.01 13.20
C GLU A 193 -7.37 -6.60 12.74
N ARG A 194 -8.23 -5.87 12.02
CA ARG A 194 -7.94 -4.49 11.58
C ARG A 194 -7.75 -3.55 12.75
N LEU A 195 -8.57 -3.67 13.78
CA LEU A 195 -8.46 -2.88 15.00
C LEU A 195 -7.15 -3.20 15.74
N GLY A 196 -6.78 -4.47 15.84
CA GLY A 196 -5.49 -4.89 16.38
C GLY A 196 -4.31 -4.25 15.65
N LYS A 197 -4.31 -4.30 14.31
CA LYS A 197 -3.32 -3.62 13.46
C LYS A 197 -3.28 -2.11 13.71
N ARG A 198 -4.44 -1.46 13.77
CA ARG A 198 -4.54 -0.01 13.96
C ARG A 198 -4.01 0.44 15.33
N LEU A 199 -4.34 -0.29 16.39
CA LEU A 199 -3.87 0.01 17.74
C LEU A 199 -2.37 -0.29 17.90
N ALA A 200 -1.86 -1.34 17.27
CA ALA A 200 -0.44 -1.65 17.28
C ALA A 200 0.41 -0.65 16.46
N HIS A 201 -0.12 -0.09 15.37
CA HIS A 201 0.57 0.95 14.59
C HIS A 201 0.84 2.24 15.38
N GLY A 202 0.02 2.56 16.35
CA GLY A 202 0.27 3.66 17.28
C GLY A 202 1.47 3.42 18.20
N ALA A 203 1.87 2.17 18.38
CA ALA A 203 3.04 1.63 19.11
C ALA A 203 3.36 2.32 20.44
N ASN A 204 2.40 3.00 21.05
CA ASN A 204 2.56 3.63 22.36
C ASN A 204 1.75 2.88 23.41
N GLU A 205 2.13 3.08 24.68
CA GLU A 205 1.53 2.41 25.83
C GLU A 205 0.00 2.63 25.90
N SER A 206 -0.49 3.83 25.57
CA SER A 206 -1.92 4.15 25.56
C SER A 206 -2.69 3.32 24.51
N CYS A 207 -2.16 3.16 23.29
CA CYS A 207 -2.81 2.36 22.26
C CYS A 207 -2.89 0.88 22.64
N LEU A 208 -1.83 0.35 23.26
CA LEU A 208 -1.80 -1.05 23.69
C LEU A 208 -2.62 -1.28 24.96
N ALA A 209 -2.75 -0.28 25.83
CA ALA A 209 -3.72 -0.33 26.93
C ALA A 209 -5.16 -0.37 26.42
N ASP A 210 -5.47 0.39 25.36
CA ASP A 210 -6.77 0.34 24.69
C ASP A 210 -6.99 -1.02 24.03
N ALA A 211 -5.96 -1.61 23.38
CA ALA A 211 -6.03 -2.95 22.79
C ALA A 211 -6.35 -4.02 23.85
N GLU A 212 -5.75 -3.91 25.04
CA GLU A 212 -6.06 -4.82 26.16
C GLU A 212 -7.49 -4.68 26.66
N ARG A 213 -7.99 -3.45 26.80
CA ARG A 213 -9.40 -3.22 27.18
C ARG A 213 -10.34 -3.90 26.19
N VAL A 214 -10.08 -3.73 24.90
CA VAL A 214 -10.85 -4.38 23.83
C VAL A 214 -10.77 -5.89 23.96
N ARG A 215 -9.57 -6.44 24.04
CA ARG A 215 -9.33 -7.87 24.15
C ARG A 215 -10.11 -8.50 25.33
N ALA A 216 -10.10 -7.84 26.46
CA ALA A 216 -10.75 -8.35 27.68
C ALA A 216 -12.28 -8.43 27.56
N LEU A 217 -12.87 -7.68 26.64
CA LEU A 217 -14.32 -7.65 26.41
C LEU A 217 -14.76 -8.52 25.21
N CYS A 218 -13.80 -8.98 24.41
CA CYS A 218 -14.09 -9.80 23.24
C CYS A 218 -14.36 -11.26 23.61
N PRO A 219 -15.25 -11.95 22.89
CA PRO A 219 -15.27 -13.41 22.87
C PRO A 219 -13.89 -13.97 22.46
N PRO A 220 -13.54 -15.20 22.90
CA PRO A 220 -12.20 -15.75 22.68
C PRO A 220 -11.71 -15.72 21.23
N GLU A 221 -12.59 -15.99 20.27
CA GLU A 221 -12.26 -16.00 18.85
C GLU A 221 -11.94 -14.59 18.32
N ALA A 222 -12.73 -13.60 18.70
CA ALA A 222 -12.48 -12.19 18.33
C ALA A 222 -11.22 -11.65 19.02
N ALA A 223 -10.98 -12.02 20.28
CA ALA A 223 -9.76 -11.69 21.00
C ALA A 223 -8.51 -12.27 20.31
N ALA A 224 -8.58 -13.51 19.82
CA ALA A 224 -7.51 -14.14 19.06
C ALA A 224 -7.21 -13.39 17.76
N LYS A 225 -8.24 -12.99 17.00
CA LYS A 225 -8.09 -12.19 15.78
C LYS A 225 -7.50 -10.80 16.04
N LEU A 226 -7.91 -10.15 17.13
CA LEU A 226 -7.32 -8.89 17.56
C LEU A 226 -5.81 -9.03 17.81
N ILE A 227 -5.40 -10.10 18.51
CA ILE A 227 -3.99 -10.41 18.77
C ILE A 227 -3.26 -10.71 17.45
N ASP A 228 -3.85 -11.46 16.53
CA ASP A 228 -3.26 -11.72 15.22
C ASP A 228 -2.97 -10.40 14.48
N GLY A 229 -3.89 -9.45 14.54
CA GLY A 229 -3.69 -8.11 13.99
C GLY A 229 -2.54 -7.35 14.66
N ILE A 230 -2.45 -7.40 15.99
CA ILE A 230 -1.35 -6.80 16.76
C ILE A 230 -0.02 -7.44 16.35
N LEU A 231 0.04 -8.76 16.27
CA LEU A 231 1.23 -9.50 15.89
C LEU A 231 1.72 -9.17 14.48
N THR A 232 0.82 -8.97 13.52
CA THR A 232 1.19 -8.56 12.15
C THR A 232 2.03 -7.27 12.14
N VAL A 233 1.84 -6.39 13.12
CA VAL A 233 2.58 -5.14 13.24
C VAL A 233 3.82 -5.30 14.12
N LEU A 234 3.69 -6.00 15.24
CA LEU A 234 4.77 -6.17 16.23
C LEU A 234 5.83 -7.19 15.81
N GLU A 235 5.53 -8.12 14.90
CA GLU A 235 6.54 -9.04 14.30
C GLU A 235 7.70 -8.29 13.62
N GLN A 236 7.56 -7.00 13.40
CA GLN A 236 8.53 -6.16 12.71
C GLN A 236 9.38 -5.27 13.65
N GLY A 237 9.23 -5.36 14.96
CA GLY A 237 9.94 -4.46 15.88
C GLY A 237 9.91 -4.88 17.35
N ASP A 238 10.42 -3.99 18.23
CA ASP A 238 10.34 -4.14 19.67
C ASP A 238 8.89 -4.23 20.15
N LEU A 239 8.65 -5.12 21.12
CA LEU A 239 7.43 -5.06 21.90
C LEU A 239 7.48 -3.79 22.76
N PRO A 240 6.67 -2.77 22.45
CA PRO A 240 6.63 -1.56 23.26
C PRO A 240 6.12 -1.88 24.67
N PRO A 241 6.25 -0.96 25.62
CA PRO A 241 5.59 -1.08 26.91
C PRO A 241 4.11 -1.37 26.72
N MET A 242 3.60 -2.42 27.36
CA MET A 242 2.20 -2.87 27.24
C MET A 242 1.73 -3.49 28.55
N PRO A 243 0.40 -3.56 28.79
CA PRO A 243 -0.15 -4.28 29.94
C PRO A 243 0.34 -5.74 30.00
N ALA A 244 0.64 -6.21 31.22
CA ALA A 244 1.16 -7.58 31.44
C ALA A 244 0.20 -8.65 30.91
N SER A 245 -1.11 -8.45 31.05
CA SER A 245 -2.15 -9.37 30.53
C SER A 245 -2.15 -9.47 29.01
N LEU A 246 -1.95 -8.34 28.29
CA LEU A 246 -1.81 -8.34 26.83
C LEU A 246 -0.53 -9.08 26.41
N ARG A 247 0.58 -8.82 27.09
CA ARG A 247 1.85 -9.52 26.86
C ARG A 247 1.68 -11.02 27.00
N THR A 248 1.08 -11.49 28.10
CA THR A 248 0.82 -12.90 28.34
C THR A 248 -0.06 -13.51 27.24
N ALA A 249 -1.09 -12.81 26.79
CA ALA A 249 -1.97 -13.27 25.72
C ALA A 249 -1.24 -13.36 24.37
N ILE A 250 -0.37 -12.40 24.05
CA ILE A 250 0.49 -12.41 22.86
C ILE A 250 1.47 -13.59 22.93
N GLU A 251 2.15 -13.80 24.06
CA GLU A 251 3.08 -14.90 24.28
C GLU A 251 2.39 -16.28 24.15
N ALA A 252 1.20 -16.42 24.72
CA ALA A 252 0.38 -17.63 24.57
C ALA A 252 0.01 -17.90 23.10
N ARG A 253 -0.38 -16.87 22.36
CA ARG A 253 -0.73 -16.98 20.93
C ARG A 253 0.46 -17.37 20.08
N LEU A 254 1.63 -16.78 20.33
CA LEU A 254 2.89 -17.12 19.67
C LEU A 254 3.33 -18.56 20.01
N GLY A 255 3.18 -18.97 21.28
CA GLY A 255 3.46 -20.34 21.71
C GLY A 255 2.59 -21.39 21.01
N ALA A 256 1.31 -21.08 20.79
CA ALA A 256 0.37 -21.93 20.05
C ALA A 256 0.74 -22.08 18.55
N SER A 257 1.39 -21.07 17.95
CA SER A 257 1.88 -21.11 16.56
C SER A 257 3.25 -21.78 16.40
N GLY A 258 3.87 -22.23 17.51
CA GLY A 258 5.23 -22.79 17.52
C GLY A 258 6.35 -21.74 17.36
N ALA A 259 6.00 -20.47 17.20
CA ALA A 259 6.96 -19.37 17.13
C ALA A 259 7.34 -18.92 18.55
N LYS A 260 8.60 -19.06 18.93
CA LYS A 260 9.12 -18.43 20.15
C LYS A 260 9.36 -16.95 19.89
N PRO A 261 8.80 -16.03 20.70
CA PRO A 261 9.09 -14.61 20.55
C PRO A 261 10.60 -14.38 20.74
N LEU A 262 11.18 -13.57 19.87
CA LEU A 262 12.56 -13.12 20.02
C LEU A 262 12.58 -11.96 21.02
N PRO A 263 13.36 -12.06 22.10
CA PRO A 263 13.40 -11.01 23.12
C PRO A 263 14.27 -9.82 22.65
N LEU A 264 13.80 -9.10 21.63
CA LEU A 264 14.57 -8.02 21.00
C LEU A 264 14.93 -6.92 22.02
N ALA A 265 14.02 -6.58 22.94
CA ALA A 265 14.30 -5.65 24.01
C ALA A 265 15.42 -6.13 24.94
N ALA A 266 15.42 -7.43 25.30
CA ALA A 266 16.47 -8.02 26.10
C ALA A 266 17.81 -8.07 25.33
N LEU A 267 17.78 -8.40 24.03
CA LEU A 267 18.96 -8.35 23.17
C LEU A 267 19.54 -6.91 23.09
N ARG A 268 18.71 -5.89 22.95
CA ARG A 268 19.15 -4.48 22.96
C ARG A 268 19.71 -4.06 24.30
N ALA A 269 19.10 -4.51 25.40
CA ALA A 269 19.59 -4.26 26.75
C ALA A 269 20.91 -5.01 27.08
N GLY A 270 21.36 -5.89 26.19
CA GLY A 270 22.60 -6.65 26.40
C GLY A 270 22.45 -7.86 27.33
N ASP A 271 21.22 -8.39 27.48
CA ASP A 271 20.98 -9.59 28.27
C ASP A 271 21.79 -10.78 27.70
N LYS A 272 22.73 -11.27 28.50
CA LYS A 272 23.66 -12.35 28.10
C LYS A 272 22.94 -13.67 27.85
N THR A 273 21.85 -13.94 28.57
CA THR A 273 21.08 -15.19 28.44
C THR A 273 20.32 -15.18 27.13
N ALA A 274 19.62 -14.06 26.82
CA ALA A 274 18.91 -13.87 25.57
C ALA A 274 19.86 -13.91 24.37
N LEU A 275 21.02 -13.25 24.47
CA LEU A 275 22.04 -13.26 23.42
C LEU A 275 22.59 -14.67 23.16
N SER A 276 22.97 -15.39 24.22
CA SER A 276 23.49 -16.78 24.11
C SER A 276 22.45 -17.70 23.47
N ALA A 277 21.18 -17.59 23.88
CA ALA A 277 20.09 -18.37 23.31
C ALA A 277 19.89 -18.05 21.81
N ALA A 278 19.88 -16.77 21.43
CA ALA A 278 19.72 -16.35 20.04
C ALA A 278 20.90 -16.81 19.16
N LEU A 279 22.14 -16.68 19.61
CA LEU A 279 23.32 -17.14 18.89
C LEU A 279 23.35 -18.66 18.72
N LYS A 280 22.93 -19.40 19.75
CA LYS A 280 22.78 -20.86 19.68
C LYS A 280 21.71 -21.24 18.65
N GLU A 281 20.54 -20.59 18.67
CA GLU A 281 19.46 -20.83 17.71
C GLU A 281 19.89 -20.48 16.28
N LEU A 282 20.59 -19.35 16.08
CA LEU A 282 21.13 -18.94 14.78
C LEU A 282 22.03 -20.01 14.16
N THR A 283 22.86 -20.67 14.97
CA THR A 283 23.89 -21.61 14.51
C THR A 283 23.45 -23.07 14.55
N ASP A 284 22.32 -23.42 15.19
CA ASP A 284 21.80 -24.79 15.24
C ASP A 284 21.36 -25.24 13.82
N LYS A 285 21.92 -26.35 13.35
CA LYS A 285 21.59 -26.93 12.04
C LYS A 285 20.12 -27.34 11.91
N ARG A 286 19.42 -27.55 13.01
CA ARG A 286 17.99 -27.92 13.05
C ARG A 286 17.06 -26.71 12.94
N THR A 287 17.57 -25.50 13.11
CA THR A 287 16.76 -24.29 12.96
C THR A 287 16.32 -24.13 11.52
N LEU A 288 15.01 -24.04 11.30
CA LEU A 288 14.43 -23.83 9.97
C LEU A 288 14.94 -22.52 9.34
N ALA A 289 15.09 -22.50 8.03
CA ALA A 289 15.61 -21.35 7.27
C ALA A 289 14.88 -20.03 7.59
N ARG A 290 13.54 -20.05 7.63
CA ARG A 290 12.72 -18.89 8.02
C ARG A 290 13.09 -18.39 9.43
N ARG A 291 13.12 -19.30 10.40
CA ARG A 291 13.41 -18.95 11.79
C ARG A 291 14.83 -18.44 11.99
N ARG A 292 15.79 -19.02 11.27
CA ARG A 292 17.18 -18.53 11.27
C ARG A 292 17.27 -17.10 10.74
N GLY A 293 16.50 -16.76 9.70
CA GLY A 293 16.38 -15.40 9.19
C GLY A 293 15.80 -14.43 10.23
N GLU A 294 14.74 -14.81 10.95
CA GLU A 294 14.13 -14.01 12.03
C GLU A 294 15.12 -13.75 13.18
N VAL A 295 15.88 -14.76 13.57
CA VAL A 295 16.90 -14.62 14.63
C VAL A 295 18.05 -13.71 14.18
N ALA A 296 18.50 -13.84 12.93
CA ALA A 296 19.52 -12.98 12.34
C ALA A 296 19.06 -11.52 12.29
N ASP A 297 17.82 -11.30 11.88
CA ASP A 297 17.19 -9.98 11.82
C ASP A 297 17.14 -9.34 13.22
N ALA A 298 16.67 -10.07 14.24
CA ALA A 298 16.61 -9.60 15.62
C ALA A 298 18.00 -9.24 16.19
N LEU A 299 19.01 -10.07 15.96
CA LEU A 299 20.39 -9.80 16.40
C LEU A 299 20.97 -8.56 15.74
N SER A 300 20.72 -8.37 14.44
CA SER A 300 21.20 -7.20 13.70
C SER A 300 20.46 -5.93 14.11
N LEU A 301 19.13 -5.97 14.29
CA LEU A 301 18.33 -4.85 14.80
C LEU A 301 18.70 -4.45 16.23
N ALA A 302 19.16 -5.43 17.05
CA ALA A 302 19.69 -5.18 18.39
C ALA A 302 21.15 -4.69 18.37
N GLY A 303 21.81 -4.61 17.21
CA GLY A 303 23.19 -4.16 17.08
C GLY A 303 24.21 -5.10 17.75
N ARG A 304 23.91 -6.40 17.85
CA ARG A 304 24.76 -7.37 18.56
C ARG A 304 25.96 -7.80 17.69
N ALA A 305 27.12 -7.19 17.91
CA ALA A 305 28.34 -7.45 17.15
C ALA A 305 28.82 -8.92 17.23
N GLU A 306 28.41 -9.64 18.27
CA GLU A 306 28.69 -11.06 18.47
C GLU A 306 28.05 -11.96 17.40
N ALA A 307 27.07 -11.43 16.66
CA ALA A 307 26.42 -12.15 15.56
C ALA A 307 27.20 -12.05 14.24
N ILE A 308 28.14 -11.11 14.08
CA ILE A 308 28.83 -10.84 12.79
C ILE A 308 29.54 -12.08 12.27
N ASP A 309 30.40 -12.70 13.07
CA ASP A 309 31.17 -13.90 12.66
C ASP A 309 30.27 -15.10 12.34
N PRO A 310 29.25 -15.43 13.17
CA PRO A 310 28.27 -16.44 12.81
C PRO A 310 27.52 -16.14 11.52
N LEU A 311 27.09 -14.90 11.30
CA LEU A 311 26.39 -14.48 10.08
C LEU A 311 27.28 -14.62 8.84
N ILE A 312 28.53 -14.18 8.90
CA ILE A 312 29.52 -14.34 7.83
C ILE A 312 29.65 -15.83 7.46
N LYS A 313 29.89 -16.69 8.45
CA LYS A 313 30.07 -18.13 8.24
C LYS A 313 28.83 -18.78 7.59
N LEU A 314 27.65 -18.45 8.07
CA LEU A 314 26.40 -19.02 7.58
C LEU A 314 26.04 -18.52 6.18
N THR A 315 26.29 -17.24 5.88
CA THR A 315 26.03 -16.66 4.55
C THR A 315 26.92 -17.28 3.47
N LEU A 316 28.16 -17.61 3.80
CA LEU A 316 29.12 -18.18 2.86
C LEU A 316 29.05 -19.73 2.78
N ALA A 317 28.38 -20.38 3.70
CA ALA A 317 28.28 -21.85 3.71
C ALA A 317 27.46 -22.37 2.52
N ASN A 318 27.96 -23.44 1.91
CA ASN A 318 27.22 -24.15 0.86
C ASN A 318 26.00 -24.84 1.45
N GLY A 319 24.85 -24.82 0.74
CA GLY A 319 23.62 -25.49 1.13
C GLY A 319 22.83 -24.79 2.24
N THR A 320 23.09 -23.52 2.54
CA THR A 320 22.29 -22.74 3.48
C THR A 320 21.06 -22.15 2.78
N ASP A 321 19.87 -22.61 3.13
CA ASP A 321 18.59 -22.15 2.54
C ASP A 321 18.19 -20.72 2.92
N ALA A 322 18.93 -20.09 3.83
CA ALA A 322 18.63 -18.75 4.37
C ALA A 322 19.65 -17.67 3.97
N LYS A 323 20.45 -17.86 2.92
CA LYS A 323 21.56 -16.94 2.57
C LYS A 323 21.12 -15.49 2.46
N LYS A 324 20.03 -15.21 1.74
CA LYS A 324 19.53 -13.85 1.54
C LYS A 324 19.14 -13.14 2.84
N PRO A 325 18.27 -13.70 3.73
CA PRO A 325 17.96 -13.05 5.01
C PRO A 325 19.17 -12.91 5.94
N LEU A 326 20.10 -13.85 5.92
CA LEU A 326 21.34 -13.74 6.70
C LEU A 326 22.24 -12.61 6.19
N PHE A 327 22.33 -12.46 4.89
CA PHE A 327 23.08 -11.38 4.27
C PHE A 327 22.46 -10.01 4.55
N LEU A 328 21.12 -9.91 4.49
CA LEU A 328 20.38 -8.71 4.86
C LEU A 328 20.63 -8.29 6.32
N ALA A 329 20.67 -9.25 7.22
CA ALA A 329 21.04 -8.98 8.61
C ALA A 329 22.49 -8.50 8.74
N LEU A 330 23.41 -9.14 8.01
CA LEU A 330 24.82 -8.79 7.99
C LEU A 330 25.08 -7.39 7.44
N SER A 331 24.34 -6.96 6.41
CA SER A 331 24.48 -5.65 5.77
C SER A 331 24.17 -4.46 6.69
N ARG A 332 23.48 -4.68 7.82
CA ARG A 332 23.18 -3.63 8.81
C ARG A 332 24.38 -3.28 9.69
N TYR A 333 25.36 -4.16 9.79
CA TYR A 333 26.55 -3.87 10.60
C TYR A 333 27.55 -3.02 9.81
N ASP A 334 27.99 -1.91 10.40
CA ASP A 334 29.09 -1.12 9.87
C ASP A 334 30.42 -1.71 10.36
N ASP A 335 30.83 -2.80 9.74
CA ASP A 335 32.01 -3.55 10.14
C ASP A 335 32.89 -3.85 8.92
N PRO A 336 34.20 -3.52 8.96
CA PRO A 336 35.12 -3.68 7.83
C PRO A 336 35.31 -5.17 7.40
N ARG A 337 34.95 -6.11 8.26
CA ARG A 337 34.99 -7.55 7.92
C ARG A 337 33.95 -7.89 6.85
N VAL A 338 32.83 -7.16 6.82
CA VAL A 338 31.73 -7.42 5.87
C VAL A 338 32.19 -7.23 4.43
N PRO A 339 32.62 -6.04 3.97
CA PRO A 339 33.04 -5.85 2.58
C PRO A 339 34.23 -6.72 2.21
N LYS A 340 35.22 -6.87 3.10
CA LYS A 340 36.37 -7.74 2.89
C LYS A 340 35.92 -9.18 2.59
N THR A 341 35.07 -9.74 3.44
CA THR A 341 34.60 -11.12 3.31
C THR A 341 33.76 -11.34 2.05
N VAL A 342 32.90 -10.37 1.71
CA VAL A 342 32.07 -10.40 0.50
C VAL A 342 32.95 -10.44 -0.74
N ILE A 343 33.95 -9.58 -0.83
CA ILE A 343 34.86 -9.49 -1.99
C ILE A 343 35.74 -10.74 -2.12
N GLU A 344 36.31 -11.22 -1.01
CA GLU A 344 37.16 -12.42 -1.01
C GLU A 344 36.42 -13.70 -1.42
N ASN A 345 35.11 -13.75 -1.23
CA ASN A 345 34.29 -14.92 -1.53
C ASN A 345 33.32 -14.68 -2.70
N TYR A 346 33.46 -13.58 -3.40
CA TYR A 346 32.50 -13.15 -4.42
C TYR A 346 32.30 -14.22 -5.50
N GLU A 347 33.35 -14.62 -6.16
CA GLU A 347 33.29 -15.60 -7.26
C GLU A 347 32.78 -16.96 -6.78
N ARG A 348 33.29 -17.44 -5.64
CA ARG A 348 32.99 -18.78 -5.14
C ARG A 348 31.59 -18.97 -4.58
N SER A 349 31.02 -17.93 -3.93
CA SER A 349 29.82 -18.09 -3.08
C SER A 349 28.67 -17.16 -3.42
N ILE A 350 28.90 -16.11 -4.23
CA ILE A 350 27.95 -15.02 -4.44
C ILE A 350 27.60 -14.87 -5.94
N ALA A 351 28.59 -14.87 -6.81
CA ALA A 351 28.45 -14.49 -8.21
C ALA A 351 27.43 -15.34 -9.02
N ALA A 352 27.29 -16.63 -8.68
CA ALA A 352 26.41 -17.56 -9.37
C ALA A 352 24.92 -17.42 -8.99
N ASP A 353 24.60 -16.77 -7.87
CA ASP A 353 23.23 -16.51 -7.41
C ASP A 353 22.88 -15.05 -7.71
N ASP A 354 22.04 -14.82 -8.72
CA ASP A 354 21.70 -13.48 -9.19
C ASP A 354 21.10 -12.59 -8.09
N ALA A 355 20.25 -13.15 -7.23
CA ALA A 355 19.61 -12.40 -6.15
C ALA A 355 20.58 -12.07 -5.01
N LEU A 356 21.47 -12.98 -4.68
CA LEU A 356 22.51 -12.74 -3.66
C LEU A 356 23.58 -11.79 -4.19
N ARG A 357 23.94 -11.92 -5.48
CA ARG A 357 24.89 -11.03 -6.16
C ARG A 357 24.40 -9.57 -6.15
N ASP A 358 23.15 -9.35 -6.58
CA ASP A 358 22.56 -8.01 -6.58
C ASP A 358 22.55 -7.41 -5.16
N LEU A 359 22.11 -8.18 -4.17
CA LEU A 359 22.08 -7.75 -2.77
C LEU A 359 23.49 -7.42 -2.25
N ALA A 360 24.50 -8.24 -2.56
CA ALA A 360 25.86 -8.04 -2.15
C ALA A 360 26.47 -6.75 -2.75
N LEU A 361 26.26 -6.53 -4.04
CA LEU A 361 26.77 -5.35 -4.73
C LEU A 361 26.10 -4.06 -4.26
N ARG A 362 24.79 -4.08 -4.01
CA ARG A 362 24.05 -2.96 -3.39
C ARG A 362 24.53 -2.69 -1.97
N THR A 363 24.81 -3.72 -1.20
CA THR A 363 25.35 -3.58 0.14
C THR A 363 26.73 -2.91 0.10
N LEU A 364 27.62 -3.36 -0.79
CA LEU A 364 28.92 -2.72 -0.96
C LEU A 364 28.81 -1.27 -1.46
N ALA A 365 27.81 -0.95 -2.29
CA ALA A 365 27.56 0.40 -2.76
C ALA A 365 26.89 1.32 -1.71
N SER A 366 26.47 0.82 -0.56
CA SER A 366 25.65 1.58 0.40
C SER A 366 26.45 2.51 1.33
N ARG A 367 27.76 2.31 1.50
CA ARG A 367 28.62 3.09 2.39
C ARG A 367 29.87 3.58 1.66
N PRO A 368 30.38 4.80 1.92
CA PRO A 368 31.54 5.34 1.19
C PRO A 368 32.78 4.44 1.24
N ALA A 369 33.13 3.93 2.43
CA ALA A 369 34.29 3.03 2.59
C ALA A 369 34.11 1.70 1.84
N TRP A 370 32.90 1.15 1.85
CA TRP A 370 32.60 -0.10 1.14
C TRP A 370 32.52 0.11 -0.37
N ALA A 371 32.03 1.26 -0.81
CA ALA A 371 32.01 1.67 -2.22
C ALA A 371 33.43 1.73 -2.81
N ARG A 372 34.41 2.30 -2.07
CA ARG A 372 35.81 2.27 -2.47
C ARG A 372 36.33 0.83 -2.57
N ASN A 373 36.06 -0.02 -1.56
CA ASN A 373 36.44 -1.43 -1.59
C ASN A 373 35.85 -2.17 -2.81
N LEU A 374 34.62 -1.85 -3.19
CA LEU A 374 33.98 -2.41 -4.39
C LEU A 374 34.70 -1.96 -5.66
N ILE A 375 35.00 -0.67 -5.79
CA ILE A 375 35.73 -0.10 -6.94
C ILE A 375 37.11 -0.76 -7.05
N ASP A 376 37.86 -0.84 -5.95
CA ASP A 376 39.18 -1.50 -5.90
C ASP A 376 39.06 -2.99 -6.30
N ALA A 377 38.00 -3.66 -5.89
CA ALA A 377 37.77 -5.05 -6.27
C ALA A 377 37.45 -5.22 -7.76
N VAL A 378 36.76 -4.27 -8.37
CA VAL A 378 36.51 -4.25 -9.83
C VAL A 378 37.80 -3.97 -10.59
N ASP A 379 38.59 -2.99 -10.16
CA ASP A 379 39.90 -2.67 -10.78
C ASP A 379 40.88 -3.85 -10.67
N ALA A 380 40.80 -4.60 -9.57
CA ALA A 380 41.63 -5.81 -9.36
C ALA A 380 41.06 -7.07 -10.07
N GLY A 381 39.94 -6.98 -10.77
CA GLY A 381 39.31 -8.09 -11.46
C GLY A 381 38.64 -9.13 -10.53
N LYS A 382 38.51 -8.85 -9.24
CA LYS A 382 37.83 -9.73 -8.27
C LYS A 382 36.30 -9.70 -8.38
N VAL A 383 35.76 -8.58 -8.84
CA VAL A 383 34.36 -8.38 -9.17
C VAL A 383 34.27 -7.95 -10.63
N PRO A 384 33.60 -8.72 -11.51
CA PRO A 384 33.48 -8.36 -12.92
C PRO A 384 32.73 -7.02 -13.10
N ALA A 385 33.30 -6.08 -13.85
CA ALA A 385 32.65 -4.79 -14.12
C ALA A 385 31.25 -4.89 -14.72
N PRO A 386 30.92 -5.88 -15.59
CA PRO A 386 29.56 -6.09 -16.11
C PRO A 386 28.52 -6.48 -15.06
N HIS A 387 28.92 -6.91 -13.87
CA HIS A 387 27.98 -7.20 -12.77
C HIS A 387 27.45 -5.92 -12.09
N ILE A 388 28.10 -4.77 -12.34
CA ILE A 388 27.63 -3.47 -11.84
C ILE A 388 26.59 -2.92 -12.79
N THR A 389 25.35 -2.90 -12.33
CA THR A 389 24.21 -2.37 -13.10
C THR A 389 24.15 -0.83 -13.00
N ALA A 390 23.38 -0.20 -13.89
CA ALA A 390 23.26 1.26 -13.91
C ALA A 390 22.77 1.84 -12.58
N ASP A 391 21.88 1.16 -11.87
CA ASP A 391 21.35 1.58 -10.57
C ASP A 391 22.38 1.42 -9.44
N ILE A 392 23.25 0.41 -9.46
CA ILE A 392 24.37 0.27 -8.54
C ILE A 392 25.40 1.39 -8.81
N ALA A 393 25.72 1.66 -10.07
CA ALA A 393 26.61 2.76 -10.43
C ALA A 393 26.05 4.12 -9.97
N ARG A 394 24.75 4.35 -10.10
CA ARG A 394 24.09 5.55 -9.54
C ARG A 394 24.13 5.58 -8.01
N ALA A 395 24.03 4.42 -7.35
CA ALA A 395 24.16 4.35 -5.89
C ALA A 395 25.53 4.83 -5.42
N LEU A 396 26.59 4.46 -6.13
CA LEU A 396 27.95 4.94 -5.86
C LEU A 396 28.06 6.47 -5.96
N LEU A 397 27.45 7.09 -6.98
CA LEU A 397 27.46 8.56 -7.16
C LEU A 397 26.75 9.32 -6.03
N ARG A 398 25.81 8.68 -5.31
CA ARG A 398 25.10 9.33 -4.19
C ARG A 398 26.00 9.70 -3.02
N HIS A 399 27.17 9.09 -2.91
CA HIS A 399 28.13 9.45 -1.87
C HIS A 399 28.71 10.86 -2.07
N ALA A 400 28.64 11.41 -3.29
CA ALA A 400 29.20 12.70 -3.66
C ALA A 400 30.72 12.80 -3.35
N ASP A 401 31.41 11.68 -3.48
CA ASP A 401 32.85 11.54 -3.23
C ASP A 401 33.61 11.69 -4.54
N PRO A 402 34.59 12.62 -4.66
CA PRO A 402 35.28 12.87 -5.91
C PRO A 402 36.00 11.64 -6.49
N GLU A 403 36.59 10.79 -5.63
CA GLU A 403 37.33 9.60 -6.06
C GLU A 403 36.36 8.54 -6.59
N ILE A 404 35.26 8.32 -5.87
CA ILE A 404 34.16 7.42 -6.32
C ILE A 404 33.59 7.91 -7.64
N ASN A 405 33.28 9.21 -7.76
CA ASN A 405 32.72 9.80 -8.97
C ASN A 405 33.64 9.62 -10.18
N ALA A 406 34.95 9.87 -10.01
CA ALA A 406 35.93 9.68 -11.08
C ALA A 406 36.05 8.22 -11.51
N ALA A 407 35.96 7.27 -10.57
CA ALA A 407 35.98 5.85 -10.87
C ALA A 407 34.71 5.40 -11.60
N VAL A 408 33.53 5.88 -11.17
CA VAL A 408 32.26 5.59 -11.84
C VAL A 408 32.23 6.14 -13.26
N ASP A 409 32.71 7.35 -13.48
CA ASP A 409 32.83 7.93 -14.82
C ASP A 409 33.77 7.10 -15.72
N ARG A 410 34.87 6.62 -15.19
CA ARG A 410 35.84 5.80 -15.92
C ARG A 410 35.26 4.42 -16.29
N LEU A 411 34.58 3.75 -15.37
CA LEU A 411 34.18 2.36 -15.50
C LEU A 411 32.78 2.19 -16.11
N TRP A 412 31.85 3.08 -15.76
CA TRP A 412 30.41 2.87 -16.02
C TRP A 412 29.68 4.07 -16.63
N LYS A 413 30.38 5.11 -17.08
CA LYS A 413 29.75 6.28 -17.72
C LYS A 413 28.72 5.92 -18.80
N PRO A 414 28.99 4.93 -19.70
CA PRO A 414 27.98 4.54 -20.70
C PRO A 414 26.67 4.02 -20.13
N LEU A 415 26.68 3.42 -18.91
CA LEU A 415 25.48 2.93 -18.22
C LEU A 415 24.66 4.04 -17.59
N LEU A 416 25.23 5.22 -17.43
CA LEU A 416 24.63 6.35 -16.68
C LEU A 416 23.93 7.36 -17.58
N VAL A 417 24.01 7.19 -18.90
CA VAL A 417 23.33 8.07 -19.87
C VAL A 417 21.83 7.87 -19.74
N THR A 418 21.17 8.83 -19.11
CA THR A 418 19.71 8.86 -18.94
C THR A 418 19.09 9.91 -19.87
N GLY A 419 17.81 9.71 -20.19
CA GLY A 419 17.05 10.64 -21.03
C GLY A 419 17.02 10.28 -22.51
N LEU A 420 16.51 11.20 -23.33
CA LEU A 420 16.39 11.06 -24.77
C LEU A 420 17.79 11.09 -25.41
N THR A 421 18.17 10.01 -26.06
CA THR A 421 19.43 9.92 -26.79
C THR A 421 19.20 9.40 -28.20
N PRO A 422 20.01 9.79 -29.19
CA PRO A 422 19.90 9.28 -30.55
C PRO A 422 19.99 7.75 -30.65
N GLU A 423 20.75 7.12 -29.75
CA GLU A 423 20.88 5.67 -29.67
C GLU A 423 19.58 5.00 -29.27
N LYS A 424 18.93 5.50 -28.22
CA LYS A 424 17.63 5.00 -27.74
C LYS A 424 16.52 5.29 -28.74
N ASP A 425 16.55 6.44 -29.42
CA ASP A 425 15.59 6.75 -30.48
C ASP A 425 15.74 5.76 -31.65
N ARG A 426 16.96 5.42 -32.02
CA ARG A 426 17.22 4.36 -33.02
C ARG A 426 16.70 3.00 -32.55
N GLU A 427 16.89 2.66 -31.28
CA GLU A 427 16.39 1.41 -30.72
C GLU A 427 14.86 1.38 -30.69
N VAL A 428 14.19 2.47 -30.31
CA VAL A 428 12.73 2.61 -30.42
C VAL A 428 12.26 2.37 -31.86
N ALA A 429 12.90 3.02 -32.84
CA ALA A 429 12.57 2.86 -34.24
C ALA A 429 12.78 1.42 -34.71
N ARG A 430 13.90 0.77 -34.32
CA ARG A 430 14.21 -0.61 -34.61
C ARG A 430 13.16 -1.57 -34.06
N LEU A 431 12.81 -1.43 -32.76
CA LEU A 431 11.83 -2.30 -32.08
C LEU A 431 10.45 -2.17 -32.70
N ARG A 432 10.03 -0.95 -33.05
CA ARG A 432 8.77 -0.69 -33.76
C ARG A 432 8.71 -1.38 -35.13
N ALA A 433 9.76 -1.24 -35.90
CA ALA A 433 9.85 -1.87 -37.21
C ALA A 433 9.85 -3.41 -37.08
N LEU A 434 10.62 -3.93 -36.13
CA LEU A 434 10.73 -5.35 -35.87
C LEU A 434 9.42 -6.01 -35.47
N ALA A 435 8.70 -5.40 -34.53
CA ALA A 435 7.42 -5.92 -34.05
C ALA A 435 6.31 -5.88 -35.11
N ARG A 436 6.44 -5.01 -36.14
CA ARG A 436 5.53 -4.94 -37.29
C ARG A 436 5.93 -5.80 -38.47
N ALA A 437 7.17 -6.24 -38.53
CA ALA A 437 7.73 -6.97 -39.68
C ALA A 437 7.39 -8.47 -39.73
N GLY A 438 6.77 -9.01 -38.69
CA GLY A 438 6.44 -10.45 -38.65
C GLY A 438 5.56 -10.82 -37.46
N GLU A 439 5.05 -12.04 -37.47
CA GLU A 439 4.23 -12.56 -36.40
C GLU A 439 5.08 -13.01 -35.20
N GLY A 440 4.57 -12.77 -33.99
CA GLY A 440 5.11 -13.26 -32.73
C GLY A 440 4.19 -14.27 -32.06
N ASP A 441 4.79 -15.22 -31.36
CA ASP A 441 4.07 -16.21 -30.55
C ASP A 441 3.95 -15.74 -29.09
N ALA A 442 2.75 -15.38 -28.69
CA ALA A 442 2.48 -14.89 -27.33
C ALA A 442 2.75 -15.94 -26.23
N ALA A 443 2.67 -17.25 -26.54
CA ALA A 443 2.96 -18.29 -25.55
C ALA A 443 4.49 -18.35 -25.26
N ARG A 444 5.34 -18.23 -26.28
CA ARG A 444 6.79 -18.08 -26.09
C ARG A 444 7.14 -16.74 -25.44
N GLY A 445 6.44 -15.67 -25.84
CA GLY A 445 6.61 -14.33 -25.26
C GLY A 445 6.37 -14.26 -23.75
N GLN A 446 5.47 -15.10 -23.23
CA GLN A 446 5.23 -15.21 -21.79
C GLN A 446 6.50 -15.62 -21.02
N ALA A 447 7.29 -16.55 -21.56
CA ALA A 447 8.52 -16.97 -20.91
C ALA A 447 9.53 -15.80 -20.78
N HIS A 448 9.63 -14.96 -21.81
CA HIS A 448 10.49 -13.77 -21.78
C HIS A 448 9.99 -12.73 -20.77
N PHE A 449 8.66 -12.54 -20.66
CA PHE A 449 8.07 -11.68 -19.64
C PHE A 449 8.38 -12.19 -18.23
N LEU A 450 8.18 -13.48 -17.98
CA LEU A 450 8.45 -14.10 -16.67
C LEU A 450 9.93 -13.96 -16.28
N ALA A 451 10.84 -14.11 -17.22
CA ALA A 451 12.27 -14.02 -16.95
C ALA A 451 12.78 -12.60 -16.68
N ARG A 452 12.16 -11.56 -17.28
CA ARG A 452 12.73 -10.20 -17.31
C ARG A 452 11.88 -9.15 -16.61
N CYS A 453 10.55 -9.36 -16.52
CA CYS A 453 9.61 -8.34 -16.06
C CYS A 453 8.83 -8.77 -14.81
N ALA A 454 8.54 -10.08 -14.67
CA ALA A 454 7.64 -10.60 -13.64
C ALA A 454 8.19 -10.48 -12.21
N ASN A 455 9.48 -10.28 -12.01
CA ASN A 455 10.02 -9.99 -10.68
C ASN A 455 9.46 -8.68 -10.11
N CYS A 456 9.17 -7.71 -10.98
CA CYS A 456 8.69 -6.39 -10.57
C CYS A 456 7.22 -6.16 -10.93
N HIS A 457 6.73 -6.65 -12.06
CA HIS A 457 5.42 -6.36 -12.60
C HIS A 457 4.50 -7.58 -12.58
N ALA A 458 3.26 -7.39 -12.15
CA ALA A 458 2.20 -8.34 -12.40
C ALA A 458 1.59 -8.12 -13.80
N LEU A 459 1.24 -9.22 -14.47
CA LEU A 459 0.49 -9.24 -15.71
C LEU A 459 -0.47 -10.44 -15.71
N LYS A 460 -1.77 -10.18 -15.84
CA LYS A 460 -2.83 -11.22 -15.79
C LYS A 460 -2.77 -12.07 -14.50
N GLY A 461 -2.48 -11.45 -13.37
CA GLY A 461 -2.41 -12.10 -12.07
C GLY A 461 -1.12 -12.88 -11.79
N ALA A 462 -0.14 -12.90 -12.70
CA ALA A 462 1.17 -13.51 -12.49
C ALA A 462 2.26 -12.45 -12.41
N GLY A 463 3.14 -12.52 -11.40
CA GLY A 463 4.28 -11.64 -11.21
C GLY A 463 4.32 -10.89 -9.90
N GLY A 464 5.30 -9.99 -9.75
CA GLY A 464 5.57 -9.19 -8.56
C GLY A 464 4.76 -7.88 -8.51
N ASN A 465 4.98 -7.13 -7.43
CA ASN A 465 4.28 -5.86 -7.16
C ASN A 465 5.25 -4.70 -6.84
N VAL A 466 6.51 -4.81 -7.24
CA VAL A 466 7.50 -3.72 -7.10
C VAL A 466 7.20 -2.59 -8.09
N GLY A 467 6.86 -2.96 -9.32
CA GLY A 467 6.33 -2.05 -10.32
C GLY A 467 4.80 -2.11 -10.41
N PRO A 468 4.18 -1.24 -11.23
CA PRO A 468 2.73 -1.27 -11.44
C PRO A 468 2.27 -2.59 -12.08
N ASP A 469 1.03 -2.99 -11.74
CA ASP A 469 0.34 -4.07 -12.45
C ASP A 469 0.04 -3.62 -13.89
N LEU A 470 0.52 -4.41 -14.84
CA LEU A 470 0.41 -4.12 -16.27
C LEU A 470 -0.89 -4.61 -16.89
N THR A 471 -1.76 -5.30 -16.13
CA THR A 471 -3.00 -5.91 -16.64
C THR A 471 -3.98 -4.88 -17.19
N GLY A 472 -4.05 -3.70 -16.57
CA GLY A 472 -4.98 -2.62 -16.93
C GLY A 472 -4.48 -1.64 -18.01
N TYR A 473 -3.28 -1.84 -18.58
CA TYR A 473 -2.73 -0.92 -19.59
C TYR A 473 -3.23 -1.24 -21.02
N ASP A 474 -3.16 -0.22 -21.89
CA ASP A 474 -3.56 -0.35 -23.30
C ASP A 474 -2.66 -1.35 -24.04
N ARG A 475 -3.26 -2.46 -24.43
CA ARG A 475 -2.57 -3.54 -25.15
C ARG A 475 -2.53 -3.32 -26.65
N THR A 476 -3.26 -2.36 -27.17
CA THR A 476 -3.29 -2.08 -28.61
C THR A 476 -2.15 -1.16 -29.06
N SER A 477 -1.50 -0.46 -28.11
CA SER A 477 -0.45 0.51 -28.37
C SER A 477 0.95 -0.10 -28.24
N LEU A 478 1.52 -0.57 -29.36
CA LEU A 478 2.93 -0.96 -29.41
C LEU A 478 3.86 0.17 -28.98
N ASP A 479 3.52 1.41 -29.33
CA ASP A 479 4.32 2.58 -29.01
C ASP A 479 4.42 2.83 -27.51
N PHE A 480 3.32 2.59 -26.78
CA PHE A 480 3.32 2.66 -25.32
C PHE A 480 4.33 1.68 -24.72
N TRP A 481 4.30 0.41 -25.15
CA TRP A 481 5.18 -0.61 -24.61
C TRP A 481 6.65 -0.34 -24.94
N VAL A 482 6.96 -0.03 -26.19
CA VAL A 482 8.34 0.23 -26.63
C VAL A 482 8.92 1.44 -25.90
N LEU A 483 8.18 2.55 -25.81
CA LEU A 483 8.68 3.76 -25.16
C LEU A 483 8.93 3.55 -23.67
N ASN A 484 8.00 2.95 -22.95
CA ASN A 484 8.14 2.76 -21.50
C ASN A 484 9.23 1.73 -21.13
N ILE A 485 9.56 0.80 -22.01
CA ILE A 485 10.65 -0.17 -21.80
C ILE A 485 12.01 0.45 -22.12
N VAL A 486 12.11 1.23 -23.20
CA VAL A 486 13.39 1.85 -23.63
C VAL A 486 13.71 3.11 -22.78
N TYR A 487 12.67 3.84 -22.39
CA TYR A 487 12.79 5.08 -21.61
C TYR A 487 12.01 4.99 -20.30
N PRO A 488 12.39 4.12 -19.35
CA PRO A 488 11.60 3.90 -18.13
C PRO A 488 11.53 5.11 -17.19
N SER A 489 12.38 6.09 -17.38
CA SER A 489 12.38 7.35 -16.61
C SER A 489 11.64 8.49 -17.31
N LEU A 490 11.09 8.28 -18.51
CA LEU A 490 10.37 9.32 -19.25
C LEU A 490 9.04 9.67 -18.54
N GLU A 491 8.36 8.65 -18.05
CA GLU A 491 7.12 8.80 -17.30
C GLU A 491 7.11 7.81 -16.13
N ILE A 492 7.19 8.32 -14.91
CA ILE A 492 7.13 7.50 -13.69
C ILE A 492 5.73 7.67 -13.10
N ARG A 493 4.98 6.58 -13.05
CA ARG A 493 3.62 6.58 -12.48
C ARG A 493 3.64 7.00 -11.01
N GLU A 494 2.63 7.76 -10.59
CA GLU A 494 2.41 8.12 -9.19
C GLU A 494 2.43 6.87 -8.29
N GLY A 495 3.10 6.97 -7.14
CA GLY A 495 3.30 5.86 -6.19
C GLY A 495 4.48 4.94 -6.54
N PHE A 496 5.16 5.10 -7.70
CA PHE A 496 6.33 4.31 -8.09
C PHE A 496 7.61 5.14 -8.22
N GLY A 497 7.56 6.41 -7.85
CA GLY A 497 8.76 7.26 -7.75
C GLY A 497 9.71 6.76 -6.67
N SER A 498 10.99 6.75 -6.97
CA SER A 498 12.02 6.39 -6.01
C SER A 498 12.55 7.61 -5.25
N TYR A 499 13.10 7.34 -4.07
CA TYR A 499 13.74 8.35 -3.22
C TYR A 499 15.16 7.94 -2.90
N ASP A 500 16.04 8.93 -2.92
CA ASP A 500 17.41 8.83 -2.44
C ASP A 500 17.46 9.34 -1.00
N VAL A 501 17.86 8.46 -0.09
CA VAL A 501 17.98 8.76 1.34
C VAL A 501 19.44 8.72 1.74
N ARG A 502 19.94 9.82 2.28
CA ARG A 502 21.25 9.86 2.95
C ARG A 502 21.03 9.86 4.45
N LEU A 503 21.69 8.97 5.14
CA LEU A 503 21.66 8.90 6.60
C LEU A 503 22.78 9.75 7.23
N LYS A 504 22.61 10.06 8.52
CA LYS A 504 23.59 10.86 9.29
C LYS A 504 24.93 10.14 9.49
N ASP A 505 24.95 8.81 9.38
CA ASP A 505 26.17 7.99 9.41
C ASP A 505 26.89 7.93 8.05
N GLY A 506 26.40 8.68 7.04
CA GLY A 506 26.94 8.72 5.69
C GLY A 506 26.47 7.59 4.77
N SER A 507 25.73 6.61 5.28
CA SER A 507 25.16 5.56 4.43
C SER A 507 24.05 6.11 3.53
N VAL A 508 23.82 5.46 2.39
CA VAL A 508 22.79 5.83 1.43
C VAL A 508 21.86 4.65 1.15
N ALA A 509 20.60 4.96 0.98
CA ALA A 509 19.58 4.01 0.56
C ALA A 509 18.75 4.60 -0.57
N ASN A 510 18.22 3.74 -1.46
CA ASN A 510 17.32 4.13 -2.51
C ASN A 510 16.19 3.11 -2.60
N GLY A 511 15.00 3.57 -2.92
CA GLY A 511 13.85 2.70 -3.12
C GLY A 511 12.56 3.48 -3.32
N ILE A 512 11.51 2.76 -3.63
CA ILE A 512 10.16 3.31 -3.67
C ILE A 512 9.71 3.58 -2.24
N LEU A 513 9.23 4.78 -1.97
CA LEU A 513 8.66 5.13 -0.67
C LEU A 513 7.31 4.43 -0.49
N GLU A 514 7.30 3.38 0.32
CA GLU A 514 6.09 2.60 0.58
C GLU A 514 5.25 3.21 1.72
N ARG A 515 5.93 3.77 2.73
CA ARG A 515 5.27 4.37 3.90
C ARG A 515 6.18 5.38 4.59
N ARG A 516 5.56 6.43 5.12
CA ARG A 516 6.20 7.44 5.98
C ARG A 516 5.23 7.81 7.11
N GLU A 517 5.35 7.13 8.25
CA GLU A 517 4.45 7.28 9.41
C GLU A 517 5.20 6.99 10.70
N GLY A 518 4.72 7.59 11.82
CA GLY A 518 5.23 7.29 13.16
C GLY A 518 6.73 7.58 13.38
N GLY A 519 7.31 8.51 12.60
CA GLY A 519 8.74 8.81 12.67
C GLY A 519 9.63 7.76 11.98
N GLU A 520 9.04 6.90 11.16
CA GLU A 520 9.72 5.86 10.39
C GLU A 520 9.38 5.97 8.89
N LEU A 521 10.38 5.78 8.06
CA LEU A 521 10.28 5.69 6.61
C LEU A 521 10.58 4.27 6.17
N VAL A 522 9.73 3.71 5.30
CA VAL A 522 9.92 2.38 4.71
C VAL A 522 10.17 2.54 3.22
N LEU A 523 11.37 2.14 2.78
CA LEU A 523 11.73 2.05 1.38
C LEU A 523 11.64 0.59 0.92
N ARG A 524 11.12 0.38 -0.27
CA ARG A 524 11.13 -0.90 -0.97
C ARG A 524 12.10 -0.86 -2.13
N ASP A 525 13.08 -1.75 -2.13
CA ASP A 525 14.07 -1.87 -3.21
C ASP A 525 13.54 -2.71 -4.40
N LEU A 526 14.32 -2.80 -5.47
CA LEU A 526 13.99 -3.59 -6.67
C LEU A 526 13.81 -5.09 -6.41
N ALA A 527 14.44 -5.61 -5.38
CA ALA A 527 14.29 -7.01 -4.99
C ALA A 527 13.06 -7.25 -4.09
N GLY A 528 12.28 -6.18 -3.81
CA GLY A 528 11.12 -6.22 -2.94
C GLY A 528 11.47 -6.19 -1.44
N ASN A 529 12.74 -5.99 -1.08
CA ASN A 529 13.14 -5.89 0.32
C ASN A 529 12.70 -4.54 0.88
N ARG A 530 12.28 -4.55 2.15
CA ARG A 530 11.85 -3.35 2.87
C ARG A 530 12.95 -2.91 3.83
N THR A 531 13.41 -1.68 3.67
CA THR A 531 14.35 -1.04 4.59
C THR A 531 13.59 -0.01 5.41
N LYS A 532 13.57 -0.21 6.73
CA LYS A 532 13.00 0.73 7.69
C LYS A 532 14.08 1.69 8.16
N ILE A 533 13.79 2.97 8.09
CA ILE A 533 14.70 4.05 8.43
C ILE A 533 13.99 4.99 9.39
N LYS A 534 14.56 5.20 10.57
CA LYS A 534 14.03 6.21 11.52
C LYS A 534 14.26 7.60 10.94
N GLU A 535 13.24 8.44 10.91
CA GLU A 535 13.35 9.82 10.40
C GLU A 535 14.46 10.62 11.08
N ALA A 536 14.66 10.38 12.38
CA ALA A 536 15.75 11.00 13.15
C ALA A 536 17.17 10.68 12.61
N GLN A 537 17.32 9.60 11.86
CA GLN A 537 18.59 9.20 11.25
C GLN A 537 18.81 9.78 9.85
N ILE A 538 17.77 10.37 9.25
CA ILE A 538 17.83 10.91 7.89
C ILE A 538 18.54 12.25 7.90
N ALA A 539 19.57 12.39 7.05
CA ALA A 539 20.23 13.65 6.76
C ALA A 539 19.57 14.35 5.55
N SER A 540 19.20 13.60 4.51
CA SER A 540 18.44 14.12 3.37
C SER A 540 17.55 13.05 2.75
N LEU A 541 16.39 13.48 2.21
CA LEU A 541 15.43 12.67 1.48
C LEU A 541 15.05 13.43 0.20
N ILE A 542 15.44 12.91 -0.95
CA ILE A 542 15.28 13.58 -2.24
C ILE A 542 14.57 12.63 -3.20
N ALA A 543 13.51 13.10 -3.88
CA ALA A 543 12.87 12.34 -4.94
C ALA A 543 13.86 12.14 -6.10
N SER A 544 14.05 10.90 -6.52
CA SER A 544 14.93 10.58 -7.64
C SER A 544 14.22 10.90 -8.96
N PRO A 545 14.88 11.58 -9.90
CA PRO A 545 14.31 11.82 -11.24
C PRO A 545 14.34 10.55 -12.11
N THR A 546 14.93 9.46 -11.64
CA THR A 546 15.07 8.23 -12.41
C THR A 546 14.17 7.13 -11.86
N SER A 547 13.58 6.35 -12.79
CA SER A 547 12.82 5.15 -12.46
C SER A 547 13.71 4.10 -11.82
N VAL A 548 13.12 3.30 -10.91
CA VAL A 548 13.76 2.07 -10.42
C VAL A 548 13.78 0.98 -11.51
N MET A 549 12.94 1.07 -12.54
CA MET A 549 12.95 0.12 -13.66
C MET A 549 14.28 0.26 -14.44
N PRO A 550 15.07 -0.83 -14.58
CA PRO A 550 16.33 -0.78 -15.28
C PRO A 550 16.15 -0.48 -16.78
N GLU A 551 17.13 0.17 -17.37
CA GLU A 551 17.24 0.30 -18.82
C GLU A 551 17.89 -0.96 -19.43
N GLY A 552 17.70 -1.18 -20.74
CA GLY A 552 18.35 -2.28 -21.45
C GLY A 552 17.76 -3.67 -21.19
N LEU A 553 16.56 -3.78 -20.65
CA LEU A 553 15.90 -5.05 -20.32
C LEU A 553 15.73 -5.99 -21.52
N LEU A 554 15.73 -5.47 -22.74
CA LEU A 554 15.59 -6.26 -23.97
C LEU A 554 16.94 -6.66 -24.60
N ALA A 555 18.06 -6.29 -23.98
CA ALA A 555 19.38 -6.63 -24.49
C ALA A 555 19.59 -8.14 -24.58
N GLY A 556 20.24 -8.59 -25.67
CA GLY A 556 20.55 -10.00 -25.91
C GLY A 556 19.39 -10.87 -26.38
N MET A 557 18.18 -10.31 -26.58
CA MET A 557 17.08 -11.03 -27.22
C MET A 557 17.26 -11.08 -28.75
N SER A 558 16.94 -12.22 -29.32
CA SER A 558 16.88 -12.33 -30.78
C SER A 558 15.68 -11.56 -31.34
N ASP A 559 15.70 -11.29 -32.65
CA ASP A 559 14.57 -10.60 -33.30
C ASP A 559 13.26 -11.39 -33.19
N GLN A 560 13.31 -12.72 -33.15
CA GLN A 560 12.12 -13.54 -32.96
C GLN A 560 11.62 -13.48 -31.52
N ASP A 561 12.53 -13.54 -30.52
CA ASP A 561 12.15 -13.42 -29.11
C ASP A 561 11.49 -12.07 -28.83
N LEU A 562 11.97 -10.99 -29.43
CA LEU A 562 11.38 -9.66 -29.33
C LEU A 562 9.96 -9.60 -29.92
N ARG A 563 9.74 -10.23 -31.12
CA ARG A 563 8.38 -10.34 -31.67
C ARG A 563 7.44 -11.12 -30.76
N ASP A 564 7.90 -12.25 -30.23
CA ASP A 564 7.14 -13.10 -29.34
C ASP A 564 6.79 -12.32 -28.03
N PHE A 565 7.77 -11.59 -27.47
CA PHE A 565 7.60 -10.78 -26.28
C PHE A 565 6.54 -9.67 -26.48
N PHE A 566 6.63 -8.89 -27.54
CA PHE A 566 5.62 -7.87 -27.82
C PHE A 566 4.25 -8.47 -28.15
N ALA A 567 4.19 -9.62 -28.83
CA ALA A 567 2.93 -10.34 -29.05
C ALA A 567 2.26 -10.75 -27.72
N TYR A 568 3.02 -11.11 -26.69
CA TYR A 568 2.49 -11.40 -25.36
C TYR A 568 1.99 -10.15 -24.65
N LEU A 569 2.74 -9.04 -24.67
CA LEU A 569 2.34 -7.79 -24.06
C LEU A 569 1.07 -7.21 -24.69
N MET A 570 0.89 -7.39 -25.99
CA MET A 570 -0.24 -6.85 -26.76
C MET A 570 -1.46 -7.77 -26.81
N LYS A 571 -1.37 -8.99 -26.33
CA LYS A 571 -2.49 -9.94 -26.24
C LYS A 571 -3.25 -9.77 -24.93
#